data_b171a18165cf6c24de4586af76bfdde6
#
_entry.id   b171a18165cf6c24de4586af76bfdde6
#
_cell.length_a   1.000
_cell.length_b   1.000
_cell.length_c   1.000
_cell.angle_alpha   90.00
_cell.angle_beta   90.00
_cell.angle_gamma   90.00
#
_symmetry.space_group_name_H-M   'P 1'
#
loop_
_entity.id
_entity.type
_entity.pdbx_description
1 polymer ?
#
loop_
_entity_poly.entity_id
_entity_poly.type
_entity_poly.pdbx_seq_one_letter_code
_entity_poly.pdbx_strand_id
1 'polypeptide(L)'
;MSDLSLQLQQASSQLPVSAYFDEALYARELQTLFAEGPRYVGHRLAVPEAGNFHTLPQEQHGRALVHTPKGVELISNVCRHRQALILQGRGELDTGTGGNVVCPLHRWTYAAADPRPTGMLIGAPHFEQDPCLNLHNYPLTEWNGLLFEKNAAGRGRDVAADLASLGPRADLDFSGYALDRVELHECNYNWKTFIEVYLEDYHVGPFHPGLGSFVTCDDLRWEFNRHFSVQTVGVANRLGRAGSPVYQRWQEQLLKYRDGKPPKYGAIWLTYYPHVMVEWYPHVLTVSTLHPIGPQKTLNMVEFFYPEEIVAFEREFVEAQQAAYMETCVEDDEIAERMDAGRRALMARGEDESGPYQSPMEDGMQQFHEWYRKEMSV
;
A
#
# COMPACT_ATOMS: atom_id res chain seq x y z
N MET A 1 6.49 41.00 12.10
CA MET A 1 5.78 39.90 11.47
C MET A 1 5.16 39.09 12.58
N SER A 2 3.87 38.73 12.46
CA SER A 2 3.22 37.89 13.48
C SER A 2 3.77 36.46 13.39
N ASP A 3 3.75 35.69 14.50
CA ASP A 3 4.09 34.26 14.51
C ASP A 3 3.36 33.47 13.42
N LEU A 4 2.11 33.87 13.12
CA LEU A 4 1.30 33.29 12.06
C LEU A 4 1.89 33.52 10.66
N SER A 5 2.46 34.70 10.39
CA SER A 5 3.10 35.00 9.10
C SER A 5 4.39 34.22 8.91
N LEU A 6 5.13 33.95 9.99
CA LEU A 6 6.31 33.07 9.97
C LEU A 6 5.91 31.60 9.80
N GLN A 7 4.86 31.14 10.47
CA GLN A 7 4.30 29.80 10.29
C GLN A 7 3.77 29.57 8.88
N LEU A 8 3.08 30.53 8.28
CA LEU A 8 2.61 30.47 6.90
C LEU A 8 3.76 30.49 5.89
N GLN A 9 4.83 31.24 6.17
CA GLN A 9 6.03 31.21 5.31
C GLN A 9 6.80 29.90 5.44
N GLN A 10 6.83 29.28 6.62
CA GLN A 10 7.43 27.95 6.82
C GLN A 10 6.55 26.83 6.28
N ALA A 11 5.23 26.95 6.37
CA ALA A 11 4.28 25.99 5.80
C ALA A 11 4.23 26.03 4.26
N SER A 12 4.80 27.03 3.61
CA SER A 12 4.81 27.18 2.15
C SER A 12 6.04 26.61 1.46
N SER A 13 6.95 25.97 2.19
CA SER A 13 8.17 25.38 1.62
C SER A 13 8.16 23.87 1.67
N GLN A 14 8.68 23.26 0.62
CA GLN A 14 8.93 21.80 0.55
C GLN A 14 9.96 21.38 1.62
N LEU A 15 10.16 20.06 1.79
CA LEU A 15 11.18 19.55 2.69
C LEU A 15 12.58 19.94 2.19
N PRO A 16 13.55 20.18 3.10
CA PRO A 16 14.91 20.48 2.72
C PRO A 16 15.55 19.29 1.98
N VAL A 17 16.47 19.57 1.08
CA VAL A 17 17.15 18.56 0.26
C VAL A 17 17.84 17.49 1.11
N SER A 18 18.43 17.88 2.22
CA SER A 18 19.05 16.97 3.20
C SER A 18 18.13 15.89 3.73
N ALA A 19 16.81 16.17 3.80
CA ALA A 19 15.82 15.22 4.32
C ALA A 19 15.71 13.93 3.50
N TYR A 20 16.14 13.92 2.25
CA TYR A 20 16.05 12.75 1.37
C TYR A 20 17.28 11.85 1.42
N PHE A 21 18.39 12.31 2.01
CA PHE A 21 19.68 11.62 1.97
C PHE A 21 20.31 11.36 3.34
N ASP A 22 19.80 11.99 4.39
CA ASP A 22 20.35 11.85 5.76
C ASP A 22 20.00 10.47 6.33
N GLU A 23 21.02 9.63 6.55
CA GLU A 23 20.85 8.26 7.08
C GLU A 23 20.33 8.24 8.52
N ALA A 24 20.70 9.23 9.34
CA ALA A 24 20.24 9.29 10.72
C ALA A 24 18.76 9.68 10.78
N LEU A 25 18.34 10.62 9.93
CA LEU A 25 16.94 10.97 9.76
C LEU A 25 16.13 9.77 9.24
N TYR A 26 16.64 9.07 8.23
CA TYR A 26 16.03 7.85 7.71
C TYR A 26 15.84 6.77 8.79
N ALA A 27 16.87 6.50 9.59
CA ALA A 27 16.74 5.55 10.70
C ALA A 27 15.67 5.96 11.71
N ARG A 28 15.56 7.27 12.00
CA ARG A 28 14.51 7.82 12.88
C ARG A 28 13.11 7.71 12.23
N GLU A 29 12.98 7.93 10.92
CA GLU A 29 11.73 7.72 10.17
C GLU A 29 11.24 6.28 10.32
N LEU A 30 12.13 5.30 10.10
CA LEU A 30 11.79 3.88 10.23
C LEU A 30 11.27 3.55 11.63
N GLN A 31 11.88 4.12 12.67
CA GLN A 31 11.46 3.90 14.05
C GLN A 31 10.14 4.61 14.38
N THR A 32 10.00 5.88 14.00
CA THR A 32 8.88 6.74 14.43
C THR A 32 7.65 6.56 13.53
N LEU A 33 7.84 6.56 12.22
CA LEU A 33 6.73 6.58 11.26
C LEU A 33 6.29 5.18 10.84
N PHE A 34 7.24 4.25 10.65
CA PHE A 34 6.93 2.90 10.15
C PHE A 34 6.74 1.88 11.28
N ALA A 35 7.63 1.85 12.28
CA ALA A 35 7.52 0.89 13.37
C ALA A 35 6.39 1.21 14.35
N GLU A 36 6.10 2.51 14.58
CA GLU A 36 4.99 2.97 15.44
C GLU A 36 3.76 3.42 14.65
N GLY A 37 3.85 3.47 13.33
CA GLY A 37 2.80 3.84 12.40
C GLY A 37 1.80 2.71 12.09
N PRO A 38 0.98 2.88 11.03
CA PRO A 38 0.13 1.80 10.53
C PRO A 38 1.00 0.70 9.93
N ARG A 39 0.93 -0.50 10.51
CA ARG A 39 1.74 -1.65 10.06
C ARG A 39 0.87 -2.58 9.23
N TYR A 40 0.58 -2.17 8.01
CA TYR A 40 -0.19 -2.97 7.07
C TYR A 40 0.54 -4.27 6.72
N VAL A 41 -0.18 -5.37 6.75
CA VAL A 41 0.36 -6.71 6.47
C VAL A 41 -0.36 -7.44 5.33
N GLY A 42 -1.44 -6.90 4.82
CA GLY A 42 -2.22 -7.47 3.72
C GLY A 42 -3.71 -7.28 3.90
N HIS A 43 -4.47 -7.68 2.91
CA HIS A 43 -5.93 -7.61 2.94
C HIS A 43 -6.54 -8.99 3.23
N ARG A 44 -7.68 -9.03 3.93
CA ARG A 44 -8.39 -10.30 4.23
C ARG A 44 -8.76 -11.11 2.99
N LEU A 45 -8.97 -10.45 1.84
CA LEU A 45 -9.24 -11.10 0.57
C LEU A 45 -8.01 -11.83 -0.04
N ALA A 46 -6.82 -11.68 0.56
CA ALA A 46 -5.69 -12.53 0.21
C ALA A 46 -5.86 -13.97 0.71
N VAL A 47 -6.70 -14.16 1.76
CA VAL A 47 -7.03 -15.43 2.39
C VAL A 47 -8.54 -15.52 2.64
N PRO A 48 -9.39 -15.54 1.59
CA PRO A 48 -10.84 -15.38 1.71
C PRO A 48 -11.51 -16.52 2.48
N GLU A 49 -11.02 -17.75 2.37
CA GLU A 49 -11.63 -18.95 2.93
C GLU A 49 -10.78 -19.60 4.04
N ALA A 50 -11.44 -20.25 4.98
CA ALA A 50 -10.74 -21.04 6.00
C ALA A 50 -9.85 -22.11 5.35
N GLY A 51 -8.60 -22.17 5.78
CA GLY A 51 -7.55 -23.00 5.18
C GLY A 51 -6.69 -22.24 4.16
N ASN A 52 -7.07 -21.06 3.71
CA ASN A 52 -6.20 -20.25 2.84
C ASN A 52 -5.01 -19.67 3.62
N PHE A 53 -3.88 -19.50 2.92
CA PHE A 53 -2.73 -18.77 3.44
C PHE A 53 -2.12 -17.85 2.40
N HIS A 54 -1.42 -16.82 2.88
CA HIS A 54 -0.63 -15.90 2.07
C HIS A 54 0.64 -15.50 2.83
N THR A 55 1.82 -15.81 2.29
CA THR A 55 3.08 -15.30 2.82
C THR A 55 3.23 -13.83 2.46
N LEU A 56 3.91 -13.05 3.31
CA LEU A 56 4.04 -11.61 3.10
C LEU A 56 5.22 -11.34 2.15
N PRO A 57 4.97 -11.02 0.85
CA PRO A 57 6.04 -10.90 -0.13
C PRO A 57 6.88 -9.64 0.02
N GLN A 58 6.32 -8.60 0.67
CA GLN A 58 6.95 -7.30 0.87
C GLN A 58 8.00 -7.28 1.98
N GLU A 59 8.11 -8.35 2.76
CA GLU A 59 9.01 -8.40 3.91
C GLU A 59 9.87 -9.65 3.92
N GLN A 60 10.98 -9.62 4.67
CA GLN A 60 11.87 -10.75 4.85
C GLN A 60 11.74 -11.40 6.25
N HIS A 61 10.68 -11.10 6.99
CA HIS A 61 10.49 -11.56 8.36
C HIS A 61 9.94 -12.98 8.46
N GLY A 62 9.62 -13.61 7.34
CA GLY A 62 9.13 -14.99 7.31
C GLY A 62 7.82 -15.13 8.07
N ARG A 63 6.79 -14.37 7.68
CA ARG A 63 5.45 -14.40 8.26
C ARG A 63 4.42 -14.78 7.20
N ALA A 64 3.26 -15.26 7.65
CA ALA A 64 2.14 -15.58 6.79
C ALA A 64 0.80 -15.26 7.44
N LEU A 65 -0.13 -14.74 6.65
CA LEU A 65 -1.56 -14.72 6.98
C LEU A 65 -2.11 -16.12 6.77
N VAL A 66 -2.90 -16.59 7.71
CA VAL A 66 -3.62 -17.88 7.63
C VAL A 66 -5.06 -17.65 8.04
N HIS A 67 -6.01 -18.06 7.21
CA HIS A 67 -7.43 -18.03 7.57
C HIS A 67 -7.77 -19.32 8.31
N THR A 68 -8.01 -19.19 9.59
CA THR A 68 -8.38 -20.28 10.50
C THR A 68 -9.90 -20.25 10.75
N PRO A 69 -10.50 -21.26 11.37
CA PRO A 69 -11.91 -21.20 11.82
C PRO A 69 -12.22 -20.04 12.79
N LYS A 70 -11.18 -19.40 13.34
CA LYS A 70 -11.30 -18.23 14.25
C LYS A 70 -11.20 -16.89 13.53
N GLY A 71 -10.89 -16.90 12.23
CA GLY A 71 -10.64 -15.74 11.40
C GLY A 71 -9.22 -15.69 10.86
N VAL A 72 -8.81 -14.55 10.31
CA VAL A 72 -7.46 -14.36 9.76
C VAL A 72 -6.47 -14.07 10.88
N GLU A 73 -5.39 -14.82 10.91
CA GLU A 73 -4.31 -14.69 11.89
C GLU A 73 -2.96 -14.54 11.19
N LEU A 74 -2.06 -13.75 11.78
CA LEU A 74 -0.69 -13.57 11.30
C LEU A 74 0.26 -14.41 12.16
N ILE A 75 0.96 -15.35 11.55
CA ILE A 75 1.86 -16.27 12.25
C ILE A 75 3.29 -16.17 11.73
N SER A 76 4.25 -16.56 12.57
CA SER A 76 5.60 -16.88 12.09
C SER A 76 5.55 -18.07 11.13
N ASN A 77 6.16 -17.90 9.97
CA ASN A 77 6.29 -18.92 8.93
C ASN A 77 7.64 -19.65 8.99
N VAL A 78 8.35 -19.52 10.10
CA VAL A 78 9.68 -20.11 10.31
C VAL A 78 9.56 -21.28 11.28
N CYS A 79 9.84 -22.50 10.80
CA CYS A 79 9.79 -23.72 11.59
C CYS A 79 10.74 -23.66 12.80
N ARG A 80 10.25 -24.00 13.98
CA ARG A 80 11.04 -23.96 15.24
C ARG A 80 12.10 -25.03 15.36
N HIS A 81 12.15 -26.00 14.41
CA HIS A 81 13.16 -27.06 14.41
C HIS A 81 14.47 -26.62 13.72
N ARG A 82 14.43 -26.36 12.41
CA ARG A 82 15.62 -26.02 11.58
C ARG A 82 15.44 -24.76 10.75
N GLN A 83 14.57 -23.88 11.18
CA GLN A 83 14.33 -22.55 10.61
C GLN A 83 13.95 -22.54 9.10
N ALA A 84 13.40 -23.65 8.60
CA ALA A 84 12.86 -23.69 7.25
C ALA A 84 11.59 -22.83 7.16
N LEU A 85 11.40 -22.10 6.05
CA LEU A 85 10.12 -21.51 5.71
C LEU A 85 9.11 -22.64 5.46
N ILE A 86 7.91 -22.53 6.05
CA ILE A 86 6.91 -23.59 6.02
C ILE A 86 5.99 -23.44 4.82
N LEU A 87 5.44 -22.24 4.61
CA LEU A 87 4.51 -21.88 3.55
C LEU A 87 5.22 -21.02 2.50
N GLN A 88 4.77 -21.08 1.24
CA GLN A 88 5.32 -20.28 0.14
C GLN A 88 4.20 -19.74 -0.73
N GLY A 89 4.24 -18.43 -1.01
CA GLY A 89 3.27 -17.76 -1.87
C GLY A 89 1.87 -17.69 -1.25
N ARG A 90 0.86 -17.90 -2.08
CA ARG A 90 -0.56 -17.94 -1.72
C ARG A 90 -1.15 -19.29 -2.09
N GLY A 91 -1.98 -19.85 -1.22
CA GLY A 91 -2.58 -21.16 -1.48
C GLY A 91 -3.48 -21.65 -0.36
N GLU A 92 -3.70 -22.96 -0.34
CA GLU A 92 -4.52 -23.65 0.66
C GLU A 92 -3.69 -24.63 1.48
N LEU A 93 -4.00 -24.73 2.75
CA LEU A 93 -3.46 -25.74 3.63
C LEU A 93 -3.97 -27.13 3.22
N ASP A 94 -3.09 -28.10 3.19
CA ASP A 94 -3.41 -29.46 2.77
C ASP A 94 -4.41 -30.13 3.72
N THR A 95 -5.60 -30.44 3.21
CA THR A 95 -6.65 -31.16 3.92
C THR A 95 -6.23 -32.56 4.33
N GLY A 96 -5.31 -33.21 3.59
CA GLY A 96 -4.73 -34.51 3.93
C GLY A 96 -3.89 -34.47 5.22
N THR A 97 -3.45 -33.27 5.64
CA THR A 97 -2.80 -33.01 6.93
C THR A 97 -3.76 -32.40 7.97
N GLY A 98 -5.05 -32.47 7.70
CA GLY A 98 -6.10 -31.90 8.57
C GLY A 98 -6.17 -30.37 8.54
N GLY A 99 -5.71 -29.72 7.46
CA GLY A 99 -5.74 -28.27 7.31
C GLY A 99 -4.81 -27.53 8.30
N ASN A 100 -3.75 -28.17 8.77
CA ASN A 100 -2.77 -27.60 9.68
C ASN A 100 -1.50 -27.15 8.95
N VAL A 101 -0.73 -26.28 9.57
CA VAL A 101 0.55 -25.80 9.02
C VAL A 101 1.62 -26.85 9.24
N VAL A 102 2.13 -27.46 8.17
CA VAL A 102 3.05 -28.59 8.23
C VAL A 102 4.38 -28.26 7.56
N CYS A 103 5.45 -28.33 8.33
CA CYS A 103 6.80 -28.09 7.83
C CYS A 103 7.19 -29.15 6.78
N PRO A 104 7.63 -28.75 5.58
CA PRO A 104 7.97 -29.70 4.51
C PRO A 104 9.19 -30.55 4.83
N LEU A 105 10.07 -30.09 5.73
CA LEU A 105 11.37 -30.75 5.99
C LEU A 105 11.24 -32.02 6.88
N HIS A 106 10.63 -31.88 8.07
CA HIS A 106 10.52 -32.99 9.02
C HIS A 106 9.08 -33.19 9.53
N ARG A 107 8.10 -32.63 8.85
CA ARG A 107 6.65 -32.76 9.13
C ARG A 107 6.23 -32.27 10.51
N TRP A 108 7.00 -31.37 11.12
CA TRP A 108 6.51 -30.68 12.30
C TRP A 108 5.20 -29.97 11.96
N THR A 109 4.18 -30.22 12.77
CA THR A 109 2.80 -29.80 12.50
C THR A 109 2.35 -28.81 13.55
N TYR A 110 1.83 -27.70 13.10
CA TYR A 110 1.32 -26.60 13.94
C TYR A 110 -0.17 -26.40 13.69
N ALA A 111 -0.93 -26.17 14.76
CA ALA A 111 -2.36 -25.99 14.70
C ALA A 111 -2.76 -24.80 13.81
N ALA A 112 -3.75 -25.00 12.93
CA ALA A 112 -4.45 -23.97 12.20
C ALA A 112 -5.95 -24.28 12.10
N ALA A 113 -6.34 -25.45 11.60
CA ALA A 113 -7.73 -25.93 11.59
C ALA A 113 -8.17 -26.54 12.94
N ASP A 114 -7.23 -26.89 13.79
CA ASP A 114 -7.46 -27.47 15.11
C ASP A 114 -8.05 -26.41 16.07
N PRO A 115 -8.92 -26.77 17.01
CA PRO A 115 -9.48 -25.84 18.01
C PRO A 115 -8.45 -25.24 18.97
N ARG A 116 -7.24 -25.81 19.05
CA ARG A 116 -6.11 -25.28 19.83
C ARG A 116 -5.65 -23.92 19.30
N PRO A 117 -4.84 -23.17 20.07
CA PRO A 117 -4.28 -21.91 19.60
C PRO A 117 -3.48 -22.10 18.31
N THR A 118 -3.71 -21.23 17.33
CA THR A 118 -3.00 -21.25 16.05
C THR A 118 -1.49 -21.11 16.26
N GLY A 119 -0.71 -21.90 15.53
CA GLY A 119 0.74 -21.97 15.70
C GLY A 119 1.22 -22.89 16.84
N MET A 120 0.32 -23.47 17.64
CA MET A 120 0.69 -24.44 18.66
C MET A 120 1.28 -25.70 18.00
N LEU A 121 2.45 -26.15 18.46
CA LEU A 121 3.04 -27.40 17.99
C LEU A 121 2.17 -28.57 18.45
N ILE A 122 1.65 -29.34 17.49
CA ILE A 122 0.73 -30.46 17.73
C ILE A 122 1.27 -31.82 17.28
N GLY A 123 2.35 -31.80 16.50
CA GLY A 123 3.04 -33.00 16.04
C GLY A 123 4.52 -32.71 15.76
N ALA A 124 5.40 -33.39 16.49
CA ALA A 124 6.83 -33.31 16.30
C ALA A 124 7.41 -34.74 16.58
N PRO A 125 7.66 -35.55 15.55
CA PRO A 125 8.20 -36.87 15.73
C PRO A 125 9.49 -36.86 16.58
N HIS A 126 9.55 -37.69 17.60
CA HIS A 126 10.68 -37.83 18.55
C HIS A 126 10.92 -36.63 19.50
N PHE A 127 10.01 -35.64 19.55
CA PHE A 127 10.08 -34.50 20.45
C PHE A 127 8.86 -34.45 21.36
N GLU A 128 9.06 -34.05 22.60
CA GLU A 128 7.96 -33.68 23.50
C GLU A 128 7.36 -32.35 23.14
N GLN A 129 6.10 -32.17 23.50
CA GLN A 129 5.43 -30.87 23.30
C GLN A 129 6.00 -29.85 24.29
N ASP A 130 6.58 -28.78 23.76
CA ASP A 130 7.10 -27.63 24.51
C ASP A 130 6.48 -26.35 23.94
N PRO A 131 5.80 -25.51 24.75
CA PRO A 131 5.26 -24.23 24.31
C PRO A 131 6.31 -23.30 23.69
N CYS A 132 7.57 -23.41 24.07
CA CYS A 132 8.67 -22.66 23.45
C CYS A 132 8.88 -23.00 21.97
N LEU A 133 8.34 -24.13 21.50
CA LEU A 133 8.43 -24.60 20.12
C LEU A 133 7.20 -24.21 19.27
N ASN A 134 6.25 -23.45 19.84
CA ASN A 134 5.12 -22.91 19.09
C ASN A 134 5.59 -21.83 18.10
N LEU A 135 4.87 -21.69 16.99
CA LEU A 135 5.01 -20.52 16.13
C LEU A 135 4.47 -19.28 16.87
N HIS A 136 5.14 -18.18 16.68
CA HIS A 136 4.65 -16.90 17.21
C HIS A 136 3.40 -16.44 16.42
N ASN A 137 2.41 -15.92 17.15
CA ASN A 137 1.21 -15.31 16.59
C ASN A 137 1.28 -13.80 16.84
N TYR A 138 1.06 -13.01 15.80
CA TYR A 138 1.12 -11.55 15.85
C TYR A 138 -0.30 -10.97 15.87
N PRO A 139 -0.66 -10.19 16.89
CA PRO A 139 -2.02 -9.66 17.00
C PRO A 139 -2.34 -8.70 15.85
N LEU A 140 -3.53 -8.87 15.26
CA LEU A 140 -4.05 -8.03 14.19
C LEU A 140 -5.17 -7.11 14.66
N THR A 141 -5.33 -6.01 13.94
CA THR A 141 -6.55 -5.20 13.87
C THR A 141 -6.96 -5.07 12.42
N GLU A 142 -8.25 -4.92 12.17
CA GLU A 142 -8.81 -4.82 10.83
C GLU A 142 -9.56 -3.49 10.68
N TRP A 143 -9.38 -2.86 9.52
CA TRP A 143 -10.21 -1.77 9.05
C TRP A 143 -10.57 -2.01 7.59
N ASN A 144 -11.85 -2.16 7.28
CA ASN A 144 -12.37 -2.36 5.92
C ASN A 144 -11.69 -3.50 5.14
N GLY A 145 -11.35 -4.59 5.81
CA GLY A 145 -10.62 -5.72 5.23
C GLY A 145 -9.09 -5.58 5.22
N LEU A 146 -8.57 -4.37 5.38
CA LEU A 146 -7.14 -4.12 5.55
C LEU A 146 -6.69 -4.60 6.94
N LEU A 147 -5.63 -5.40 6.98
CA LEU A 147 -5.10 -6.01 8.19
C LEU A 147 -3.84 -5.28 8.63
N PHE A 148 -3.81 -4.88 9.89
CA PHE A 148 -2.68 -4.18 10.49
C PHE A 148 -2.17 -4.93 11.71
N GLU A 149 -0.87 -5.14 11.80
CA GLU A 149 -0.25 -5.70 12.98
C GLU A 149 -0.30 -4.70 14.14
N LYS A 150 -0.72 -5.17 15.32
CA LYS A 150 -0.60 -4.42 16.56
C LYS A 150 0.80 -4.55 17.12
N ASN A 151 1.41 -3.44 17.49
CA ASN A 151 2.69 -3.45 18.20
C ASN A 151 2.53 -4.26 19.52
N ALA A 152 3.49 -5.15 19.79
CA ALA A 152 3.50 -5.98 21.00
C ALA A 152 3.48 -5.19 22.32
N ALA A 153 3.94 -3.92 22.31
CA ALA A 153 3.88 -3.01 23.45
C ALA A 153 2.55 -2.28 23.60
N GLY A 154 1.53 -2.59 22.76
CA GLY A 154 0.26 -1.85 22.72
C GLY A 154 0.42 -0.40 22.25
N ARG A 155 1.61 -0.05 21.78
CA ARG A 155 1.90 1.20 21.07
C ARG A 155 1.66 0.97 19.58
N GLY A 156 1.26 1.96 18.90
CA GLY A 156 0.90 1.91 17.49
C GLY A 156 -0.38 2.69 17.27
N ARG A 157 -0.67 2.98 16.03
CA ARG A 157 -1.86 3.76 15.69
C ARG A 157 -3.13 2.92 15.87
N ASP A 158 -4.16 3.57 16.39
CA ASP A 158 -5.52 3.07 16.30
C ASP A 158 -6.08 3.46 14.93
N VAL A 159 -5.89 2.57 13.95
CA VAL A 159 -6.30 2.78 12.56
C VAL A 159 -7.79 3.09 12.45
N ALA A 160 -8.62 2.43 13.24
CA ALA A 160 -10.07 2.66 13.22
C ALA A 160 -10.42 4.06 13.74
N ALA A 161 -9.72 4.53 14.77
CA ALA A 161 -9.90 5.90 15.28
C ALA A 161 -9.35 6.95 14.31
N ASP A 162 -8.18 6.73 13.72
CA ASP A 162 -7.56 7.64 12.74
C ASP A 162 -8.44 7.84 11.51
N LEU A 163 -9.10 6.77 11.03
CA LEU A 163 -9.92 6.78 9.82
C LEU A 163 -11.44 6.93 10.10
N ALA A 164 -11.83 7.10 11.36
CA ALA A 164 -13.25 7.19 11.75
C ALA A 164 -14.03 8.30 11.04
N SER A 165 -13.38 9.41 10.74
CA SER A 165 -14.01 10.55 10.05
C SER A 165 -14.33 10.31 8.57
N LEU A 166 -13.75 9.27 7.94
CA LEU A 166 -14.11 8.89 6.57
C LEU A 166 -15.56 8.41 6.48
N GLY A 167 -16.07 7.81 7.58
CA GLY A 167 -17.37 7.18 7.58
C GLY A 167 -17.46 6.02 6.57
N PRO A 168 -18.68 5.49 6.33
CA PRO A 168 -18.91 4.50 5.27
C PRO A 168 -18.76 5.15 3.89
N ARG A 169 -17.91 4.57 3.04
CA ARG A 169 -17.65 5.04 1.68
C ARG A 169 -17.82 3.91 0.68
N ALA A 170 -18.74 4.09 -0.28
CA ALA A 170 -18.98 3.11 -1.33
C ALA A 170 -17.76 2.96 -2.30
N ASP A 171 -16.96 3.99 -2.44
CA ASP A 171 -15.73 4.02 -3.24
C ASP A 171 -14.57 3.26 -2.59
N LEU A 172 -14.67 2.92 -1.30
CA LEU A 172 -13.67 2.12 -0.58
C LEU A 172 -14.22 0.78 -0.06
N ASP A 173 -15.39 0.35 -0.55
CA ASP A 173 -16.03 -0.89 -0.12
C ASP A 173 -15.51 -2.09 -0.94
N PHE A 174 -14.78 -2.98 -0.30
CA PHE A 174 -14.25 -4.22 -0.90
C PHE A 174 -15.26 -5.38 -0.92
N SER A 175 -16.50 -5.17 -0.50
CA SER A 175 -17.54 -6.21 -0.55
C SER A 175 -17.78 -6.67 -1.98
N GLY A 176 -17.73 -7.99 -2.23
CA GLY A 176 -17.89 -8.58 -3.56
C GLY A 176 -16.67 -8.41 -4.49
N TYR A 177 -15.52 -8.03 -3.93
CA TYR A 177 -14.24 -8.00 -4.66
C TYR A 177 -13.40 -9.25 -4.35
N ALA A 178 -12.53 -9.60 -5.27
CA ALA A 178 -11.52 -10.64 -5.10
C ALA A 178 -10.12 -10.08 -5.42
N LEU A 179 -9.11 -10.57 -4.71
CA LEU A 179 -7.71 -10.27 -5.00
C LEU A 179 -7.27 -11.06 -6.24
N ASP A 180 -6.92 -10.35 -7.32
CA ASP A 180 -6.36 -10.94 -8.54
C ASP A 180 -4.84 -11.08 -8.48
N ARG A 181 -4.13 -10.00 -8.16
CA ARG A 181 -2.66 -9.94 -8.25
C ARG A 181 -2.04 -9.10 -7.15
N VAL A 182 -0.84 -9.51 -6.75
CA VAL A 182 0.10 -8.70 -5.95
C VAL A 182 1.31 -8.42 -6.81
N GLU A 183 1.67 -7.15 -6.97
CA GLU A 183 2.85 -6.69 -7.69
C GLU A 183 3.83 -6.08 -6.71
N LEU A 184 5.13 -6.39 -6.88
CA LEU A 184 6.22 -5.78 -6.15
C LEU A 184 7.02 -4.93 -7.13
N HIS A 185 7.04 -3.63 -6.89
CA HIS A 185 7.70 -2.65 -7.72
C HIS A 185 8.85 -1.97 -6.96
N GLU A 186 10.07 -2.13 -7.43
CA GLU A 186 11.25 -1.50 -6.82
C GLU A 186 11.45 -0.08 -7.35
N CYS A 187 11.48 0.90 -6.44
CA CYS A 187 11.70 2.31 -6.71
C CYS A 187 13.10 2.72 -6.25
N ASN A 188 13.91 3.29 -7.15
CA ASN A 188 15.30 3.68 -6.86
C ASN A 188 15.40 5.13 -6.36
N TYR A 189 14.50 5.52 -5.48
CA TYR A 189 14.41 6.85 -4.88
C TYR A 189 13.83 6.77 -3.46
N ASN A 190 13.85 7.92 -2.76
CA ASN A 190 13.38 8.03 -1.40
C ASN A 190 11.85 7.84 -1.32
N TRP A 191 11.37 7.19 -0.27
CA TRP A 191 9.93 6.95 -0.06
C TRP A 191 9.11 8.24 0.01
N LYS A 192 9.69 9.36 0.48
CA LYS A 192 9.01 10.67 0.48
C LYS A 192 8.84 11.20 -0.94
N THR A 193 9.82 10.98 -1.81
CA THR A 193 9.73 11.36 -3.23
C THR A 193 8.58 10.63 -3.91
N PHE A 194 8.36 9.33 -3.59
CA PHE A 194 7.17 8.61 -4.05
C PHE A 194 5.88 9.31 -3.61
N ILE A 195 5.75 9.58 -2.31
CA ILE A 195 4.53 10.21 -1.75
C ILE A 195 4.32 11.61 -2.34
N GLU A 196 5.38 12.37 -2.60
CA GLU A 196 5.29 13.69 -3.21
C GLU A 196 4.72 13.62 -4.62
N VAL A 197 5.27 12.74 -5.47
CA VAL A 197 4.76 12.52 -6.83
C VAL A 197 3.31 12.02 -6.79
N TYR A 198 2.99 11.11 -5.86
CA TYR A 198 1.65 10.55 -5.71
C TYR A 198 0.60 11.58 -5.23
N LEU A 199 0.98 12.57 -4.43
CA LEU A 199 0.06 13.55 -3.83
C LEU A 199 0.02 14.90 -4.56
N GLU A 200 0.42 14.92 -5.82
CA GLU A 200 0.32 16.12 -6.64
C GLU A 200 -0.17 15.79 -8.06
N ASP A 201 -1.01 16.67 -8.63
CA ASP A 201 -1.60 16.51 -9.95
C ASP A 201 -1.00 17.44 -10.99
N TYR A 202 -0.06 18.30 -10.59
CA TYR A 202 0.47 19.33 -11.47
C TYR A 202 1.26 18.75 -12.66
N HIS A 203 1.91 17.60 -12.45
CA HIS A 203 2.62 16.87 -13.49
C HIS A 203 1.72 15.97 -14.36
N VAL A 204 0.51 15.59 -13.89
CA VAL A 204 -0.36 14.61 -14.58
C VAL A 204 -0.62 15.00 -16.04
N GLY A 205 -0.99 16.25 -16.30
CA GLY A 205 -1.26 16.71 -17.66
C GLY A 205 -0.04 16.69 -18.59
N PRO A 206 1.09 17.29 -18.21
CA PRO A 206 2.26 17.38 -19.06
C PRO A 206 3.10 16.10 -19.14
N PHE A 207 3.05 15.22 -18.14
CA PHE A 207 3.96 14.07 -18.02
C PHE A 207 3.32 12.73 -18.35
N HIS A 208 2.03 12.52 -18.03
CA HIS A 208 1.30 11.28 -18.26
C HIS A 208 0.35 11.36 -19.47
N PRO A 209 0.79 11.02 -20.68
CA PRO A 209 -0.09 11.06 -21.85
C PRO A 209 -1.28 10.09 -21.71
N GLY A 210 -1.06 8.93 -21.08
CA GLY A 210 -2.08 7.92 -20.81
C GLY A 210 -3.07 8.38 -19.74
N LEU A 211 -2.61 8.54 -18.50
CA LEU A 211 -3.43 8.95 -17.35
C LEU A 211 -4.10 10.32 -17.58
N GLY A 212 -3.37 11.32 -18.05
CA GLY A 212 -3.91 12.66 -18.33
C GLY A 212 -4.95 12.70 -19.45
N SER A 213 -5.08 11.61 -20.24
CA SER A 213 -6.20 11.43 -21.18
C SER A 213 -7.43 10.81 -20.54
N PHE A 214 -7.29 10.19 -19.35
CA PHE A 214 -8.35 9.51 -18.63
C PHE A 214 -8.92 10.36 -17.49
N VAL A 215 -8.07 10.99 -16.69
CA VAL A 215 -8.50 11.88 -15.59
C VAL A 215 -8.42 13.34 -15.98
N THR A 216 -9.14 14.19 -15.23
CA THR A 216 -9.00 15.65 -15.30
C THR A 216 -8.91 16.24 -13.91
N CYS A 217 -7.99 17.18 -13.73
CA CYS A 217 -7.83 17.94 -12.50
C CYS A 217 -8.75 19.16 -12.41
N ASP A 218 -9.60 19.44 -13.44
CA ASP A 218 -10.61 20.51 -13.39
C ASP A 218 -11.63 20.29 -12.27
N ASP A 219 -11.90 19.02 -11.92
CA ASP A 219 -12.81 18.60 -10.84
C ASP A 219 -12.05 18.08 -9.60
N LEU A 220 -10.80 18.49 -9.42
CA LEU A 220 -9.98 18.08 -8.28
C LEU A 220 -10.61 18.53 -6.96
N ARG A 221 -10.70 17.59 -6.01
CA ARG A 221 -11.20 17.83 -4.66
C ARG A 221 -10.31 17.12 -3.66
N TRP A 222 -10.02 17.82 -2.57
CA TRP A 222 -9.31 17.29 -1.44
C TRP A 222 -10.19 17.19 -0.20
N GLU A 223 -10.05 16.09 0.55
CA GLU A 223 -10.53 15.94 1.91
C GLU A 223 -9.31 15.68 2.81
N PHE A 224 -9.09 16.53 3.80
CA PHE A 224 -7.93 16.44 4.68
C PHE A 224 -8.32 16.06 6.10
N ASN A 225 -7.51 15.20 6.70
CA ASN A 225 -7.52 14.92 8.13
C ASN A 225 -6.08 14.93 8.66
N ARG A 226 -5.92 14.77 9.98
CA ARG A 226 -4.59 14.74 10.60
C ARG A 226 -3.70 13.63 10.03
N HIS A 227 -4.26 12.45 9.71
CA HIS A 227 -3.51 11.26 9.38
C HIS A 227 -3.75 10.74 7.96
N PHE A 228 -4.64 11.38 7.22
CA PHE A 228 -4.95 10.98 5.86
C PHE A 228 -5.38 12.18 4.99
N SER A 229 -5.30 11.96 3.71
CA SER A 229 -5.95 12.77 2.69
C SER A 229 -6.75 11.90 1.74
N VAL A 230 -7.83 12.43 1.18
CA VAL A 230 -8.55 11.81 0.07
C VAL A 230 -8.55 12.79 -1.10
N GLN A 231 -8.10 12.32 -2.23
CA GLN A 231 -8.09 13.04 -3.48
C GLN A 231 -9.14 12.47 -4.42
N THR A 232 -9.92 13.30 -5.07
CA THR A 232 -10.89 12.90 -6.09
C THR A 232 -10.65 13.70 -7.35
N VAL A 233 -10.49 13.01 -8.48
CA VAL A 233 -10.31 13.63 -9.80
C VAL A 233 -11.45 13.26 -10.75
N GLY A 234 -11.75 14.16 -11.67
CA GLY A 234 -12.78 13.98 -12.67
C GLY A 234 -12.37 13.03 -13.79
N VAL A 235 -13.30 12.82 -14.72
CA VAL A 235 -13.08 12.06 -15.96
C VAL A 235 -12.83 13.02 -17.11
N ALA A 236 -11.78 12.77 -17.87
CA ALA A 236 -11.47 13.57 -19.06
C ALA A 236 -12.58 13.47 -20.12
N ASN A 237 -12.89 14.58 -20.79
CA ASN A 237 -13.93 14.66 -21.82
C ASN A 237 -13.60 13.90 -23.12
N ARG A 238 -12.47 13.19 -23.17
CA ARG A 238 -11.94 12.53 -24.37
C ARG A 238 -11.79 11.01 -24.21
N LEU A 239 -12.64 10.38 -23.39
CA LEU A 239 -12.64 8.91 -23.28
C LEU A 239 -12.71 8.23 -24.67
N GLY A 240 -11.91 7.19 -24.86
CA GLY A 240 -11.76 6.50 -26.14
C GLY A 240 -10.78 7.15 -27.12
N ARG A 241 -10.07 8.22 -26.69
CA ARG A 241 -8.98 8.86 -27.44
C ARG A 241 -7.78 9.07 -26.52
N ALA A 242 -7.25 7.96 -26.02
CA ALA A 242 -6.18 7.97 -25.06
C ALA A 242 -4.85 8.50 -25.64
N GLY A 243 -4.01 9.04 -24.79
CA GLY A 243 -2.69 9.54 -25.15
C GLY A 243 -1.62 8.45 -25.30
N SER A 244 -1.94 7.20 -24.88
CA SER A 244 -1.06 6.03 -25.07
C SER A 244 -1.86 4.83 -25.58
N PRO A 245 -1.22 3.85 -26.27
CA PRO A 245 -1.88 2.61 -26.68
C PRO A 245 -2.37 1.76 -25.50
N VAL A 246 -1.68 1.80 -24.37
CA VAL A 246 -2.03 1.04 -23.17
C VAL A 246 -3.31 1.59 -22.55
N TYR A 247 -3.41 2.90 -22.36
CA TYR A 247 -4.63 3.56 -21.89
C TYR A 247 -5.76 3.48 -22.91
N GLN A 248 -5.45 3.46 -24.22
CA GLN A 248 -6.48 3.24 -25.26
C GLN A 248 -7.16 1.88 -25.04
N ARG A 249 -6.38 0.80 -24.84
CA ARG A 249 -6.91 -0.53 -24.54
C ARG A 249 -7.71 -0.54 -23.24
N TRP A 250 -7.22 0.09 -22.19
CA TRP A 250 -7.92 0.22 -20.91
C TRP A 250 -9.27 0.93 -21.06
N GLN A 251 -9.30 2.10 -21.72
CA GLN A 251 -10.53 2.86 -21.93
C GLN A 251 -11.54 2.09 -22.79
N GLU A 252 -11.10 1.36 -23.80
CA GLU A 252 -11.95 0.49 -24.62
C GLU A 252 -12.62 -0.62 -23.80
N GLN A 253 -11.87 -1.32 -22.95
CA GLN A 253 -12.40 -2.36 -22.08
C GLN A 253 -13.35 -1.77 -21.03
N LEU A 254 -13.02 -0.63 -20.45
CA LEU A 254 -13.88 0.07 -19.51
C LEU A 254 -15.21 0.48 -20.14
N LEU A 255 -15.19 1.09 -21.32
CA LEU A 255 -16.40 1.51 -22.02
C LEU A 255 -17.22 0.30 -22.49
N LYS A 256 -16.58 -0.78 -22.96
CA LYS A 256 -17.25 -2.05 -23.30
C LYS A 256 -18.00 -2.61 -22.10
N TYR A 257 -17.36 -2.72 -20.93
CA TYR A 257 -17.96 -3.23 -19.71
C TYR A 257 -19.11 -2.34 -19.20
N ARG A 258 -19.06 -1.03 -19.46
CA ARG A 258 -20.05 -0.04 -19.03
C ARG A 258 -21.12 0.32 -20.08
N ASP A 259 -21.28 -0.47 -21.14
CA ASP A 259 -22.21 -0.17 -22.24
C ASP A 259 -22.01 1.24 -22.85
N GLY A 260 -20.78 1.67 -23.00
CA GLY A 260 -20.39 3.00 -23.52
C GLY A 260 -20.59 4.16 -22.54
N LYS A 261 -20.99 3.92 -21.29
CA LYS A 261 -21.26 4.98 -20.31
C LYS A 261 -19.96 5.39 -19.59
N PRO A 262 -19.62 6.69 -19.57
CA PRO A 262 -18.45 7.15 -18.81
C PRO A 262 -18.65 6.93 -17.30
N PRO A 263 -17.57 6.72 -16.54
CA PRO A 263 -17.65 6.67 -15.09
C PRO A 263 -17.91 8.07 -14.51
N LYS A 264 -18.35 8.13 -13.26
CA LYS A 264 -18.64 9.38 -12.57
C LYS A 264 -17.36 10.13 -12.18
N TYR A 265 -16.34 9.39 -11.75
CA TYR A 265 -15.02 9.89 -11.35
C TYR A 265 -13.93 9.17 -12.14
N GLY A 266 -12.79 9.81 -12.33
CA GLY A 266 -11.60 9.20 -12.92
C GLY A 266 -10.88 8.32 -11.91
N ALA A 267 -10.63 8.86 -10.73
CA ALA A 267 -10.05 8.13 -9.61
C ALA A 267 -10.42 8.79 -8.27
N ILE A 268 -10.29 8.03 -7.19
CA ILE A 268 -10.37 8.49 -5.81
C ILE A 268 -9.23 7.80 -5.06
N TRP A 269 -8.35 8.59 -4.42
CA TRP A 269 -7.14 8.10 -3.77
C TRP A 269 -7.15 8.51 -2.30
N LEU A 270 -7.27 7.53 -1.41
CA LEU A 270 -7.03 7.69 0.02
C LEU A 270 -5.55 7.43 0.31
N THR A 271 -4.86 8.38 0.91
CA THR A 271 -3.52 8.18 1.47
C THR A 271 -3.60 8.23 2.99
N TYR A 272 -3.39 7.10 3.65
CA TYR A 272 -3.22 7.00 5.10
C TYR A 272 -1.73 7.04 5.42
N TYR A 273 -1.30 8.14 6.02
CA TYR A 273 0.12 8.44 6.23
C TYR A 273 0.80 7.45 7.19
N PRO A 274 2.05 7.07 6.93
CA PRO A 274 2.94 7.60 5.88
C PRO A 274 2.83 6.87 4.53
N HIS A 275 2.23 5.66 4.44
CA HIS A 275 2.59 4.74 3.36
C HIS A 275 1.50 3.79 2.89
N VAL A 276 0.24 3.98 3.30
CA VAL A 276 -0.87 3.11 2.87
C VAL A 276 -1.81 3.90 1.98
N MET A 277 -1.89 3.54 0.71
CA MET A 277 -2.80 4.13 -0.26
C MET A 277 -3.89 3.14 -0.61
N VAL A 278 -5.15 3.58 -0.58
CA VAL A 278 -6.31 2.82 -1.09
C VAL A 278 -6.90 3.59 -2.25
N GLU A 279 -6.91 2.98 -3.41
CA GLU A 279 -7.20 3.66 -4.66
C GLU A 279 -8.43 3.05 -5.31
N TRP A 280 -9.38 3.89 -5.61
CA TRP A 280 -10.54 3.51 -6.42
C TRP A 280 -10.38 4.01 -7.85
N TYR A 281 -10.53 3.10 -8.78
CA TYR A 281 -10.78 3.38 -10.19
C TYR A 281 -12.09 2.70 -10.60
N PRO A 282 -12.69 3.04 -11.75
CA PRO A 282 -13.95 2.41 -12.16
C PRO A 282 -13.86 0.88 -12.21
N HIS A 283 -14.56 0.23 -11.27
CA HIS A 283 -14.56 -1.23 -11.06
C HIS A 283 -13.22 -1.83 -10.62
N VAL A 284 -12.39 -1.05 -9.97
CA VAL A 284 -11.10 -1.49 -9.43
C VAL A 284 -10.87 -0.88 -8.07
N LEU A 285 -10.33 -1.66 -7.16
CA LEU A 285 -9.70 -1.16 -5.93
C LEU A 285 -8.25 -1.66 -5.91
N THR A 286 -7.34 -0.79 -5.55
CA THR A 286 -5.97 -1.17 -5.27
C THR A 286 -5.58 -0.79 -3.84
N VAL A 287 -4.69 -1.57 -3.25
CA VAL A 287 -3.99 -1.17 -2.03
C VAL A 287 -2.51 -1.10 -2.39
N SER A 288 -1.95 0.09 -2.34
CA SER A 288 -0.55 0.35 -2.59
C SER A 288 0.15 0.71 -1.28
N THR A 289 1.28 0.09 -0.99
CA THR A 289 2.01 0.33 0.26
C THR A 289 3.50 0.46 0.02
N LEU A 290 4.14 1.39 0.76
CA LEU A 290 5.57 1.62 0.63
C LEU A 290 6.34 0.97 1.76
N HIS A 291 7.41 0.28 1.39
CA HIS A 291 8.35 -0.37 2.30
C HIS A 291 9.76 0.18 2.03
N PRO A 292 10.22 1.19 2.79
CA PRO A 292 11.56 1.72 2.63
C PRO A 292 12.61 0.65 2.96
N ILE A 293 13.50 0.34 2.00
CA ILE A 293 14.58 -0.63 2.16
C ILE A 293 15.98 0.02 2.14
N GLY A 294 16.00 1.31 1.92
CA GLY A 294 17.19 2.16 2.00
C GLY A 294 16.81 3.62 1.85
N PRO A 295 17.71 4.57 2.18
CA PRO A 295 17.41 6.01 2.05
C PRO A 295 17.01 6.41 0.63
N GLN A 296 17.51 5.68 -0.38
CA GLN A 296 17.28 5.90 -1.80
C GLN A 296 16.72 4.64 -2.48
N LYS A 297 16.03 3.82 -1.72
CA LYS A 297 15.40 2.61 -2.25
C LYS A 297 14.12 2.27 -1.49
N THR A 298 13.04 2.15 -2.23
CA THR A 298 11.71 1.85 -1.71
C THR A 298 11.12 0.66 -2.48
N LEU A 299 10.45 -0.23 -1.79
CA LEU A 299 9.62 -1.25 -2.42
C LEU A 299 8.17 -0.79 -2.34
N ASN A 300 7.49 -0.66 -3.47
CA ASN A 300 6.05 -0.47 -3.53
C ASN A 300 5.38 -1.82 -3.77
N MET A 301 4.49 -2.22 -2.86
CA MET A 301 3.61 -3.38 -3.06
C MET A 301 2.23 -2.89 -3.47
N VAL A 302 1.72 -3.41 -4.57
CA VAL A 302 0.38 -3.09 -5.09
C VAL A 302 -0.46 -4.35 -5.15
N GLU A 303 -1.61 -4.32 -4.49
CA GLU A 303 -2.60 -5.39 -4.50
C GLU A 303 -3.79 -4.94 -5.35
N PHE A 304 -4.15 -5.73 -6.36
CA PHE A 304 -5.24 -5.42 -7.30
C PHE A 304 -6.48 -6.23 -6.97
N PHE A 305 -7.59 -5.52 -6.74
CA PHE A 305 -8.90 -6.11 -6.43
C PHE A 305 -9.92 -5.70 -7.47
N TYR A 306 -10.70 -6.65 -7.92
CA TYR A 306 -11.81 -6.43 -8.87
C TYR A 306 -13.07 -7.09 -8.35
N PRO A 307 -14.27 -6.64 -8.77
CA PRO A 307 -15.49 -7.40 -8.58
C PRO A 307 -15.31 -8.86 -9.01
N GLU A 308 -15.88 -9.80 -8.24
CA GLU A 308 -15.71 -11.25 -8.48
C GLU A 308 -16.10 -11.64 -9.91
N GLU A 309 -17.15 -11.04 -10.50
CA GLU A 309 -17.55 -11.30 -11.88
C GLU A 309 -16.50 -10.82 -12.89
N ILE A 310 -15.79 -9.73 -12.63
CA ILE A 310 -14.71 -9.27 -13.51
C ILE A 310 -13.52 -10.22 -13.45
N VAL A 311 -13.13 -10.66 -12.25
CA VAL A 311 -12.06 -11.67 -12.10
C VAL A 311 -12.42 -12.95 -12.84
N ALA A 312 -13.69 -13.39 -12.76
CA ALA A 312 -14.13 -14.64 -13.32
C ALA A 312 -14.31 -14.61 -14.88
N PHE A 313 -14.73 -13.47 -15.45
CA PHE A 313 -15.22 -13.45 -16.83
C PHE A 313 -14.59 -12.37 -17.72
N GLU A 314 -13.91 -11.36 -17.18
CA GLU A 314 -13.43 -10.19 -17.93
C GLU A 314 -11.90 -10.06 -17.86
N ARG A 315 -11.18 -11.13 -18.22
CA ARG A 315 -9.71 -11.16 -18.13
C ARG A 315 -9.03 -10.04 -18.93
N GLU A 316 -9.56 -9.68 -20.10
CA GLU A 316 -9.03 -8.57 -20.91
C GLU A 316 -9.15 -7.21 -20.21
N PHE A 317 -10.23 -7.00 -19.44
CA PHE A 317 -10.40 -5.81 -18.61
C PHE A 317 -9.32 -5.73 -17.53
N VAL A 318 -9.11 -6.82 -16.80
CA VAL A 318 -8.12 -6.91 -15.72
C VAL A 318 -6.71 -6.62 -16.25
N GLU A 319 -6.30 -7.30 -17.32
CA GLU A 319 -4.97 -7.12 -17.92
C GLU A 319 -4.75 -5.71 -18.48
N ALA A 320 -5.77 -5.13 -19.11
CA ALA A 320 -5.69 -3.78 -19.66
C ALA A 320 -5.56 -2.73 -18.54
N GLN A 321 -6.29 -2.90 -17.44
CA GLN A 321 -6.23 -2.00 -16.30
C GLN A 321 -4.89 -2.09 -15.56
N GLN A 322 -4.41 -3.30 -15.29
CA GLN A 322 -3.10 -3.50 -14.66
C GLN A 322 -1.97 -2.91 -15.51
N ALA A 323 -2.03 -3.10 -16.84
CA ALA A 323 -1.05 -2.51 -17.74
C ALA A 323 -1.07 -0.97 -17.71
N ALA A 324 -2.26 -0.35 -17.67
CA ALA A 324 -2.41 1.10 -17.57
C ALA A 324 -1.86 1.64 -16.24
N TYR A 325 -2.17 0.96 -15.14
CA TYR A 325 -1.62 1.30 -13.82
C TYR A 325 -0.09 1.25 -13.82
N MET A 326 0.49 0.16 -14.34
CA MET A 326 1.95 0.01 -14.37
C MET A 326 2.65 0.96 -15.36
N GLU A 327 1.98 1.38 -16.45
CA GLU A 327 2.51 2.44 -17.33
C GLU A 327 2.72 3.74 -16.53
N THR A 328 1.71 4.15 -15.74
CA THR A 328 1.79 5.33 -14.88
C THR A 328 2.89 5.18 -13.82
N CYS A 329 3.00 4.02 -13.16
CA CYS A 329 4.07 3.79 -12.18
C CYS A 329 5.47 3.93 -12.79
N VAL A 330 5.70 3.43 -14.00
CA VAL A 330 7.00 3.54 -14.68
C VAL A 330 7.31 4.98 -15.10
N GLU A 331 6.29 5.73 -15.52
CA GLU A 331 6.42 7.16 -15.80
C GLU A 331 6.76 7.95 -14.53
N ASP A 332 6.09 7.65 -13.41
CA ASP A 332 6.38 8.25 -12.10
C ASP A 332 7.80 7.95 -11.61
N ASP A 333 8.34 6.74 -11.86
CA ASP A 333 9.72 6.40 -11.54
C ASP A 333 10.70 7.34 -12.25
N GLU A 334 10.48 7.60 -13.55
CA GLU A 334 11.35 8.48 -14.32
C GLU A 334 11.43 9.87 -13.70
N ILE A 335 10.30 10.46 -13.31
CA ILE A 335 10.28 11.80 -12.72
C ILE A 335 10.82 11.81 -11.30
N ALA A 336 10.49 10.82 -10.48
CA ALA A 336 10.99 10.68 -9.11
C ALA A 336 12.52 10.52 -9.07
N GLU A 337 13.09 9.69 -9.94
CA GLU A 337 14.55 9.53 -10.07
C GLU A 337 15.23 10.85 -10.52
N ARG A 338 14.61 11.62 -11.43
CA ARG A 338 15.10 12.95 -11.83
C ARG A 338 15.03 13.94 -10.67
N MET A 339 13.99 13.92 -9.86
CA MET A 339 13.87 14.78 -8.66
C MET A 339 15.00 14.48 -7.67
N ASP A 340 15.23 13.20 -7.34
CA ASP A 340 16.29 12.82 -6.40
C ASP A 340 17.69 13.05 -6.98
N ALA A 341 17.88 12.91 -8.28
CA ALA A 341 19.14 13.28 -8.96
C ALA A 341 19.40 14.81 -8.88
N GLY A 342 18.37 15.62 -9.07
CA GLY A 342 18.46 17.08 -8.93
C GLY A 342 18.77 17.50 -7.49
N ARG A 343 18.08 16.93 -6.50
CA ARG A 343 18.33 17.12 -5.07
C ARG A 343 19.74 16.73 -4.68
N ARG A 344 20.26 15.62 -5.20
CA ARG A 344 21.65 15.18 -5.00
C ARG A 344 22.66 16.19 -5.56
N ALA A 345 22.38 16.78 -6.72
CA ALA A 345 23.23 17.82 -7.30
C ALA A 345 23.24 19.10 -6.43
N LEU A 346 22.09 19.52 -5.88
CA LEU A 346 22.02 20.63 -4.93
C LEU A 346 22.85 20.34 -3.67
N MET A 347 22.66 19.16 -3.08
CA MET A 347 23.41 18.74 -1.88
C MET A 347 24.92 18.71 -2.14
N ALA A 348 25.37 18.24 -3.33
CA ALA A 348 26.78 18.21 -3.70
C ALA A 348 27.41 19.62 -3.81
N ARG A 349 26.60 20.64 -4.10
CA ARG A 349 27.01 22.05 -4.12
C ARG A 349 26.89 22.73 -2.75
N GLY A 350 26.40 22.04 -1.73
CA GLY A 350 26.12 22.60 -0.42
C GLY A 350 24.89 23.51 -0.40
N GLU A 351 23.98 23.34 -1.32
CA GLU A 351 22.73 24.08 -1.43
C GLU A 351 21.58 23.27 -0.84
N ASP A 352 20.70 23.91 -0.10
CA ASP A 352 19.50 23.28 0.52
C ASP A 352 18.27 24.09 0.14
N GLU A 353 18.02 24.17 -1.17
CA GLU A 353 16.90 24.91 -1.72
C GLU A 353 15.61 24.10 -1.59
N SER A 354 14.51 24.79 -1.34
CA SER A 354 13.17 24.21 -1.38
C SER A 354 12.26 25.03 -2.32
N GLY A 355 11.43 24.32 -3.11
CA GLY A 355 10.48 24.95 -4.04
C GLY A 355 9.20 25.44 -3.36
N PRO A 356 8.39 26.25 -4.06
CA PRO A 356 7.03 26.60 -3.65
C PRO A 356 6.05 25.44 -3.93
N TYR A 357 4.82 25.59 -3.41
CA TYR A 357 3.69 24.73 -3.79
C TYR A 357 2.77 25.43 -4.77
N GLN A 358 2.15 24.65 -5.65
CA GLN A 358 1.06 25.09 -6.52
C GLN A 358 -0.29 24.63 -5.94
N SER A 359 -1.16 25.54 -5.57
CA SER A 359 -2.51 25.21 -5.13
C SER A 359 -3.50 25.35 -6.32
N PRO A 360 -4.49 24.43 -6.48
CA PRO A 360 -4.82 23.33 -5.55
C PRO A 360 -4.13 22.00 -5.84
N MET A 361 -3.29 21.89 -6.88
CA MET A 361 -2.81 20.59 -7.38
C MET A 361 -1.76 19.94 -6.47
N GLU A 362 -1.03 20.73 -5.68
CA GLU A 362 -0.01 20.23 -4.73
C GLU A 362 -0.45 20.37 -3.26
N ASP A 363 -1.73 20.64 -2.98
CA ASP A 363 -2.22 20.77 -1.60
C ASP A 363 -2.06 19.49 -0.81
N GLY A 364 -2.17 18.31 -1.46
CA GLY A 364 -1.94 17.01 -0.86
C GLY A 364 -0.49 16.82 -0.40
N MET A 365 0.47 17.19 -1.25
CA MET A 365 1.90 17.15 -0.94
C MET A 365 2.23 18.12 0.20
N GLN A 366 1.67 19.33 0.19
CA GLN A 366 1.84 20.30 1.29
C GLN A 366 1.33 19.72 2.61
N GLN A 367 0.13 19.12 2.63
CA GLN A 367 -0.46 18.50 3.82
C GLN A 367 0.42 17.35 4.35
N PHE A 368 0.98 16.53 3.46
CA PHE A 368 1.91 15.47 3.83
C PHE A 368 3.18 16.04 4.48
N HIS A 369 3.78 17.09 3.94
CA HIS A 369 4.97 17.73 4.50
C HIS A 369 4.71 18.35 5.88
N GLU A 370 3.54 18.95 6.09
CA GLU A 370 3.14 19.48 7.41
C GLU A 370 2.94 18.35 8.42
N TRP A 371 2.30 17.25 8.01
CA TRP A 371 2.18 16.05 8.81
C TRP A 371 3.56 15.49 9.17
N TYR A 372 4.44 15.34 8.20
CA TYR A 372 5.79 14.81 8.39
C TYR A 372 6.59 15.65 9.38
N ARG A 373 6.62 16.98 9.23
CA ARG A 373 7.32 17.89 10.16
C ARG A 373 6.80 17.73 11.58
N LYS A 374 5.49 17.61 11.73
CA LYS A 374 4.86 17.45 13.04
C LYS A 374 5.20 16.12 13.71
N GLU A 375 5.13 15.02 12.97
CA GLU A 375 5.42 13.68 13.52
C GLU A 375 6.92 13.49 13.78
N MET A 376 7.77 14.08 12.98
CA MET A 376 9.23 14.03 13.16
C MET A 376 9.76 15.10 14.11
N SER A 377 8.92 16.04 14.56
CA SER A 377 9.32 17.19 15.40
C SER A 377 10.52 17.95 14.81
N VAL A 378 10.46 18.21 13.51
CA VAL A 378 11.52 18.88 12.73
C VAL A 378 11.15 20.33 12.49
#